data_d212b5a68d8f084fca4093d99978b129
#
_entry.id   d212b5a68d8f084fca4093d99978b129
#
_cell.length_a   1.000
_cell.length_b   1.000
_cell.length_c   1.000
_cell.angle_alpha   90.00
_cell.angle_beta   90.00
_cell.angle_gamma   90.00
#
_symmetry.space_group_name_H-M   'P 1'
#
loop_
_entity.id
_entity.type
_entity.pdbx_description
1 polymer ?
#
loop_
_entity_poly.entity_id
_entity_poly.type
_entity_poly.pdbx_seq_one_letter_code
_entity_poly.pdbx_strand_id
1 'polypeptide(L)'
;MTIHAGMRRTYHLYPKEPEFERKFRFDEYLPFLVRIMAGMDGQSGEFITDGPDRKATPIKAKRSIGIEITDKSVDFVPLNKNSLDSVLKDVTPEGTIDFRVILRYSVLDSKYDRIAFKGDTYFLRTDLDKGVLTMNIHLDDGLGRTDCERIADTIVEEIKRNA
;
A
#
# COMPACT_ATOMS: atom_id res chain seq x y z
N MET A 1 -10.04 9.95 -19.69
CA MET A 1 -10.50 9.41 -18.40
C MET A 1 -9.36 9.46 -17.40
N THR A 2 -9.66 9.81 -16.17
CA THR A 2 -8.70 9.89 -15.08
C THR A 2 -8.79 8.64 -14.21
N ILE A 3 -7.82 8.48 -13.32
CA ILE A 3 -7.81 7.39 -12.35
C ILE A 3 -9.02 7.40 -11.43
N HIS A 4 -9.69 8.55 -11.27
CA HIS A 4 -10.89 8.66 -10.45
C HIS A 4 -12.08 7.83 -10.96
N ALA A 5 -12.11 7.52 -12.26
CA ALA A 5 -13.16 6.67 -12.81
C ALA A 5 -13.03 5.23 -12.26
N GLY A 6 -11.81 4.76 -12.03
CA GLY A 6 -11.59 3.48 -11.36
C GLY A 6 -12.05 3.49 -9.92
N MET A 7 -11.80 4.58 -9.21
CA MET A 7 -12.20 4.75 -7.81
C MET A 7 -13.73 4.61 -7.63
N ARG A 8 -14.55 5.14 -8.54
CA ARG A 8 -15.99 5.03 -8.43
C ARG A 8 -16.49 3.59 -8.40
N ARG A 9 -15.85 2.68 -9.15
CA ARG A 9 -16.23 1.27 -9.17
C ARG A 9 -15.67 0.49 -8.00
N THR A 10 -14.55 0.92 -7.45
CA THR A 10 -13.96 0.27 -6.27
C THR A 10 -14.59 0.77 -4.96
N TYR A 11 -15.47 1.76 -5.02
CA TYR A 11 -16.06 2.36 -3.82
C TYR A 11 -16.67 1.32 -2.87
N HIS A 12 -17.35 0.30 -3.40
CA HIS A 12 -17.98 -0.74 -2.60
C HIS A 12 -16.99 -1.62 -1.84
N LEU A 13 -15.71 -1.60 -2.21
CA LEU A 13 -14.67 -2.35 -1.52
C LEU A 13 -14.29 -1.70 -0.18
N TYR A 14 -14.66 -0.44 0.01
CA TYR A 14 -14.29 0.31 1.20
C TYR A 14 -15.49 0.43 2.15
N PRO A 15 -15.31 0.10 3.43
CA PRO A 15 -16.37 0.28 4.42
C PRO A 15 -16.64 1.76 4.66
N LYS A 16 -17.81 2.08 5.21
CA LYS A 16 -18.13 3.46 5.61
C LYS A 16 -17.15 3.97 6.66
N GLU A 17 -16.77 3.10 7.59
CA GLU A 17 -15.78 3.40 8.61
C GLU A 17 -14.53 2.58 8.29
N PRO A 18 -13.44 3.24 7.88
CA PRO A 18 -12.20 2.53 7.60
C PRO A 18 -11.62 1.94 8.90
N GLU A 19 -10.88 0.86 8.79
CA GLU A 19 -10.17 0.26 9.90
C GLU A 19 -9.18 1.24 10.54
N PHE A 20 -8.57 2.09 9.72
CA PHE A 20 -7.63 3.12 10.16
C PHE A 20 -7.72 4.34 9.27
N GLU A 21 -7.75 5.52 9.88
CA GLU A 21 -7.72 6.79 9.15
C GLU A 21 -6.60 7.68 9.70
N ARG A 22 -5.88 8.34 8.79
CA ARG A 22 -4.89 9.35 9.13
C ARG A 22 -5.03 10.55 8.21
N LYS A 23 -5.01 11.74 8.79
CA LYS A 23 -5.00 13.01 8.06
C LYS A 23 -3.76 13.78 8.43
N PHE A 24 -3.12 14.39 7.43
CA PHE A 24 -1.95 15.25 7.69
C PHE A 24 -1.78 16.26 6.57
N ARG A 25 -1.01 17.32 6.87
CA ARG A 25 -0.69 18.31 5.87
C ARG A 25 0.24 17.74 4.82
N PHE A 26 -0.10 17.98 3.55
CA PHE A 26 0.66 17.51 2.40
C PHE A 26 0.78 18.66 1.41
N ASP A 27 1.97 19.23 1.31
CA ASP A 27 2.22 20.44 0.51
C ASP A 27 2.58 20.14 -0.94
N GLU A 28 2.47 18.88 -1.35
CA GLU A 28 2.72 18.40 -2.71
C GLU A 28 1.40 18.05 -3.41
N TYR A 29 1.48 17.58 -4.65
CA TYR A 29 0.32 17.11 -5.41
C TYR A 29 0.32 15.59 -5.52
N LEU A 30 -0.79 15.02 -5.96
CA LEU A 30 -0.95 13.57 -6.07
C LEU A 30 0.13 12.88 -6.92
N PRO A 31 0.64 13.45 -8.02
CA PRO A 31 1.75 12.82 -8.75
C PRO A 31 2.97 12.54 -7.87
N PHE A 32 3.27 13.41 -6.92
CA PHE A 32 4.36 13.16 -5.96
C PHE A 32 4.07 11.92 -5.10
N LEU A 33 2.83 11.79 -4.59
CA LEU A 33 2.43 10.62 -3.81
C LEU A 33 2.55 9.34 -4.65
N VAL A 34 2.12 9.37 -5.91
CA VAL A 34 2.22 8.22 -6.81
C VAL A 34 3.69 7.81 -7.01
N ARG A 35 4.60 8.78 -7.15
CA ARG A 35 6.03 8.49 -7.23
C ARG A 35 6.57 7.84 -5.96
N ILE A 36 6.14 8.32 -4.80
CA ILE A 36 6.51 7.73 -3.51
C ILE A 36 6.05 6.27 -3.44
N MET A 37 4.81 6.01 -3.78
CA MET A 37 4.25 4.66 -3.74
C MET A 37 4.96 3.73 -4.73
N ALA A 38 5.26 4.20 -5.93
CA ALA A 38 6.01 3.43 -6.91
C ALA A 38 7.43 3.07 -6.41
N GLY A 39 8.06 3.97 -5.69
CA GLY A 39 9.38 3.74 -5.09
C GLY A 39 9.35 2.72 -3.94
N MET A 40 8.21 2.55 -3.30
CA MET A 40 8.05 1.56 -2.23
C MET A 40 7.87 0.15 -2.77
N ASP A 41 7.42 0.01 -4.02
CA ASP A 41 7.24 -1.30 -4.63
C ASP A 41 8.56 -2.05 -4.69
N GLY A 42 8.56 -3.30 -4.24
CA GLY A 42 9.75 -4.13 -4.22
C GLY A 42 10.66 -3.95 -3.02
N GLN A 43 10.41 -2.96 -2.16
CA GLN A 43 11.21 -2.81 -0.94
C GLN A 43 11.00 -4.01 -0.02
N SER A 44 12.04 -4.41 0.67
CA SER A 44 11.98 -5.52 1.60
C SER A 44 12.83 -5.27 2.84
N GLY A 45 12.53 -5.97 3.92
CA GLY A 45 13.27 -5.87 5.16
C GLY A 45 12.90 -6.99 6.13
N GLU A 46 13.58 -7.01 7.26
CA GLU A 46 13.28 -7.96 8.32
C GLU A 46 11.99 -7.58 9.04
N PHE A 47 11.26 -8.60 9.45
CA PHE A 47 10.02 -8.44 10.17
C PHE A 47 9.85 -9.58 11.16
N ILE A 48 9.57 -9.26 12.41
CA ILE A 48 9.35 -10.27 13.44
C ILE A 48 7.85 -10.54 13.54
N THR A 49 7.46 -11.81 13.37
CA THR A 49 6.07 -12.22 13.37
C THR A 49 5.93 -13.63 13.91
N ASP A 50 4.69 -14.05 14.13
CA ASP A 50 4.39 -15.46 14.39
C ASP A 50 4.82 -16.31 13.19
N GLY A 51 5.20 -17.55 13.43
CA GLY A 51 5.52 -18.49 12.34
C GLY A 51 4.34 -18.72 11.42
N PRO A 52 4.58 -19.41 10.27
CA PRO A 52 3.50 -19.68 9.31
C PRO A 52 2.32 -20.44 9.91
N ASP A 53 2.56 -21.24 10.94
CA ASP A 53 1.54 -22.01 11.67
C ASP A 53 0.94 -21.27 12.85
N ARG A 54 1.36 -20.03 13.09
CA ARG A 54 0.95 -19.18 14.21
C ARG A 54 1.23 -19.77 15.59
N LYS A 55 2.18 -20.70 15.68
CA LYS A 55 2.65 -21.18 16.97
C LYS A 55 3.60 -20.18 17.62
N ALA A 56 3.68 -20.31 18.91
CA ALA A 56 4.06 -19.31 19.89
C ALA A 56 5.43 -18.63 19.78
N THR A 57 6.36 -19.11 18.98
CA THR A 57 7.69 -18.52 18.96
C THR A 57 7.80 -17.49 17.81
N PRO A 58 8.02 -16.20 18.13
CA PRO A 58 8.26 -15.21 17.07
C PRO A 58 9.48 -15.59 16.22
N ILE A 59 9.36 -15.38 14.92
CA ILE A 59 10.42 -15.65 13.95
C ILE A 59 10.80 -14.39 13.19
N LYS A 60 12.03 -14.36 12.69
CA LYS A 60 12.44 -13.35 11.72
C LYS A 60 12.00 -13.77 10.34
N ALA A 61 11.14 -12.97 9.74
CA ALA A 61 10.70 -13.16 8.37
C ALA A 61 11.27 -12.04 7.49
N LYS A 62 11.29 -12.29 6.19
CA LYS A 62 11.46 -11.24 5.20
C LYS A 62 10.07 -10.77 4.80
N ARG A 63 9.85 -9.46 4.85
CA ARG A 63 8.62 -8.83 4.37
C ARG A 63 8.95 -7.99 3.15
N SER A 64 8.22 -8.18 2.05
CA SER A 64 8.35 -7.35 0.86
C SER A 64 7.01 -6.68 0.55
N ILE A 65 7.08 -5.53 -0.12
CA ILE A 65 5.94 -4.68 -0.44
C ILE A 65 5.69 -4.72 -1.94
N GLY A 66 4.43 -4.96 -2.32
CA GLY A 66 3.95 -4.76 -3.68
C GLY A 66 2.91 -3.65 -3.67
N ILE A 67 2.91 -2.82 -4.70
CA ILE A 67 1.97 -1.70 -4.83
C ILE A 67 1.21 -1.85 -6.13
N GLU A 68 -0.11 -1.68 -6.03
CA GLU A 68 -1.01 -1.57 -7.18
C GLU A 68 -1.82 -0.30 -7.06
N ILE A 69 -2.30 0.20 -8.18
CA ILE A 69 -3.12 1.41 -8.27
C ILE A 69 -4.26 1.14 -9.23
N THR A 70 -5.41 1.79 -9.01
CA THR A 70 -6.52 1.67 -9.96
C THR A 70 -6.21 2.44 -11.23
N ASP A 71 -6.55 1.84 -12.36
CA ASP A 71 -6.39 2.45 -13.68
C ASP A 71 -7.73 2.92 -14.24
N LYS A 72 -7.71 3.34 -15.52
CA LYS A 72 -8.90 3.81 -16.22
C LYS A 72 -9.98 2.76 -16.38
N SER A 73 -9.62 1.49 -16.39
CA SER A 73 -10.55 0.38 -16.56
C SER A 73 -11.13 -0.10 -15.24
N VAL A 74 -10.78 0.52 -14.13
CA VAL A 74 -11.19 0.25 -12.76
C VAL A 74 -10.54 -0.98 -12.12
N ASP A 75 -9.64 -1.63 -12.82
CA ASP A 75 -8.85 -2.71 -12.27
C ASP A 75 -7.59 -2.16 -11.60
N PHE A 76 -7.10 -2.88 -10.60
CA PHE A 76 -5.81 -2.57 -10.03
C PHE A 76 -4.70 -3.06 -10.96
N VAL A 77 -3.73 -2.19 -11.22
CA VAL A 77 -2.55 -2.51 -12.03
C VAL A 77 -1.30 -2.28 -11.20
N PRO A 78 -0.21 -3.02 -11.47
CA PRO A 78 1.04 -2.80 -10.74
C PRO A 78 1.53 -1.37 -10.86
N LEU A 79 2.00 -0.81 -9.74
CA LEU A 79 2.63 0.50 -9.71
C LEU A 79 4.09 0.32 -9.29
N ASN A 80 5.00 0.56 -10.22
CA ASN A 80 6.44 0.43 -10.03
C ASN A 80 7.17 1.38 -10.97
N LYS A 81 8.48 1.31 -11.00
CA LYS A 81 9.30 2.17 -11.88
C LYS A 81 8.95 2.00 -13.36
N ASN A 82 8.54 0.79 -13.77
CA ASN A 82 8.26 0.52 -15.18
C ASN A 82 6.90 1.06 -15.63
N SER A 83 5.91 1.11 -14.73
CA SER A 83 4.56 1.59 -15.04
C SER A 83 4.33 3.06 -14.69
N LEU A 84 5.26 3.66 -13.94
CA LEU A 84 5.07 4.99 -13.35
C LEU A 84 4.71 6.07 -14.38
N ASP A 85 5.46 6.16 -15.47
CA ASP A 85 5.22 7.21 -16.47
C ASP A 85 3.84 7.09 -17.11
N SER A 86 3.39 5.87 -17.37
CA SER A 86 2.07 5.63 -17.92
C SER A 86 0.97 6.02 -16.93
N VAL A 87 1.14 5.65 -15.66
CA VAL A 87 0.18 5.97 -14.61
C VAL A 87 0.07 7.48 -14.39
N LEU A 88 1.21 8.18 -14.36
CA LEU A 88 1.23 9.62 -14.11
C LEU A 88 0.46 10.44 -15.13
N LYS A 89 0.27 9.94 -16.34
CA LYS A 89 -0.49 10.63 -17.39
C LYS A 89 -1.96 10.85 -17.00
N ASP A 90 -2.49 9.98 -16.14
CA ASP A 90 -3.90 10.00 -15.75
C ASP A 90 -4.12 10.54 -14.34
N VAL A 91 -3.08 10.94 -13.63
CA VAL A 91 -3.19 11.42 -12.26
C VAL A 91 -3.46 12.91 -12.24
N THR A 92 -4.55 13.31 -11.56
CA THR A 92 -4.88 14.72 -11.34
C THR A 92 -4.06 15.27 -10.17
N PRO A 93 -3.87 16.62 -10.08
CA PRO A 93 -3.12 17.21 -8.96
C PRO A 93 -3.73 16.93 -7.60
N GLU A 94 -5.06 16.95 -7.49
CA GLU A 94 -5.80 16.69 -6.27
C GLU A 94 -6.93 15.71 -6.53
N GLY A 95 -7.55 15.21 -5.48
CA GLY A 95 -8.67 14.29 -5.56
C GLY A 95 -8.36 12.97 -4.88
N THR A 96 -8.99 11.91 -5.32
CA THR A 96 -8.93 10.61 -4.67
C THR A 96 -8.23 9.57 -5.54
N ILE A 97 -7.33 8.80 -4.93
CA ILE A 97 -6.65 7.67 -5.58
C ILE A 97 -6.73 6.46 -4.66
N ASP A 98 -7.03 5.31 -5.22
CA ASP A 98 -7.04 4.03 -4.52
C ASP A 98 -5.80 3.21 -4.86
N PHE A 99 -5.17 2.68 -3.82
CA PHE A 99 -4.03 1.78 -3.93
C PHE A 99 -4.38 0.44 -3.29
N ARG A 100 -3.67 -0.59 -3.71
CA ARG A 100 -3.61 -1.86 -3.00
C ARG A 100 -2.18 -2.07 -2.54
N VAL A 101 -2.01 -2.33 -1.25
CA VAL A 101 -0.71 -2.64 -0.65
C VAL A 101 -0.68 -4.12 -0.36
N ILE A 102 0.30 -4.81 -0.94
CA ILE A 102 0.44 -6.26 -0.80
C ILE A 102 1.72 -6.55 -0.04
N LEU A 103 1.59 -7.16 1.13
CA LEU A 103 2.73 -7.56 1.93
C LEU A 103 2.95 -9.06 1.81
N ARG A 104 4.14 -9.45 1.38
CA ARG A 104 4.54 -10.84 1.23
C ARG A 104 5.56 -11.18 2.29
N TYR A 105 5.39 -12.35 2.89
CA TYR A 105 6.25 -12.84 3.96
C TYR A 105 6.92 -14.13 3.55
N SER A 106 8.18 -14.30 3.94
CA SER A 106 8.91 -15.56 3.73
C SER A 106 9.94 -15.75 4.84
N VAL A 107 10.30 -17.02 5.05
CA VAL A 107 11.33 -17.40 6.02
C VAL A 107 12.33 -18.34 5.36
N LEU A 108 13.54 -18.43 5.91
CA LEU A 108 14.49 -19.48 5.54
C LEU A 108 14.19 -20.73 6.36
N ASP A 109 14.08 -21.88 5.69
CA ASP A 109 13.96 -23.16 6.38
C ASP A 109 15.34 -23.68 6.82
N SER A 110 15.37 -24.86 7.40
CA SER A 110 16.62 -25.50 7.87
C SER A 110 17.61 -25.81 6.75
N LYS A 111 17.14 -25.85 5.50
CA LYS A 111 17.97 -26.09 4.31
C LYS A 111 18.33 -24.80 3.58
N TYR A 112 18.06 -23.64 4.20
CA TYR A 112 18.27 -22.31 3.62
C TYR A 112 17.40 -22.02 2.38
N ASP A 113 16.32 -22.77 2.18
CA ASP A 113 15.32 -22.45 1.16
C ASP A 113 14.34 -21.40 1.67
N ARG A 114 13.97 -20.49 0.80
CA ARG A 114 13.02 -19.43 1.12
C ARG A 114 11.59 -19.98 0.99
N ILE A 115 10.83 -19.96 2.08
CA ILE A 115 9.46 -20.45 2.11
C ILE A 115 8.51 -19.29 2.32
N ALA A 116 7.61 -19.08 1.35
CA ALA A 116 6.56 -18.07 1.45
C ALA A 116 5.41 -18.58 2.32
N PHE A 117 4.78 -17.68 3.06
CA PHE A 117 3.55 -17.97 3.79
C PHE A 117 2.52 -16.87 3.56
N LYS A 118 1.30 -17.06 4.05
CA LYS A 118 0.15 -16.19 3.75
C LYS A 118 0.51 -14.72 3.96
N GLY A 119 0.37 -13.94 2.90
CA GLY A 119 0.57 -12.50 2.94
C GLY A 119 -0.68 -11.74 3.35
N ASP A 120 -0.54 -10.43 3.43
CA ASP A 120 -1.63 -9.52 3.75
C ASP A 120 -1.86 -8.56 2.58
N THR A 121 -3.11 -8.28 2.27
CA THR A 121 -3.50 -7.31 1.25
C THR A 121 -4.38 -6.25 1.90
N TYR A 122 -4.05 -4.99 1.64
CA TYR A 122 -4.76 -3.84 2.17
C TYR A 122 -5.29 -2.97 1.05
N PHE A 123 -6.48 -2.42 1.24
CA PHE A 123 -6.95 -1.31 0.41
C PHE A 123 -6.58 -0.01 1.11
N LEU A 124 -6.02 0.91 0.33
CA LEU A 124 -5.62 2.24 0.78
C LEU A 124 -6.31 3.26 -0.11
N ARG A 125 -7.23 4.03 0.45
CA ARG A 125 -7.81 5.17 -0.24
C ARG A 125 -7.11 6.43 0.24
N THR A 126 -6.64 7.23 -0.72
CA THR A 126 -6.05 8.54 -0.42
C THR A 126 -6.89 9.62 -1.05
N ASP A 127 -7.08 10.71 -0.31
CA ASP A 127 -7.79 11.88 -0.80
C ASP A 127 -6.97 13.12 -0.47
N LEU A 128 -6.65 13.91 -1.48
CA LEU A 128 -5.94 15.18 -1.31
C LEU A 128 -6.87 16.33 -1.63
N ASP A 129 -7.18 17.13 -0.62
CA ASP A 129 -8.02 18.30 -0.75
C ASP A 129 -7.42 19.47 0.02
N LYS A 130 -7.12 20.55 -0.69
CA LYS A 130 -6.64 21.81 -0.11
C LYS A 130 -5.46 21.63 0.85
N GLY A 131 -4.49 20.82 0.45
CA GLY A 131 -3.27 20.60 1.21
C GLY A 131 -3.40 19.62 2.37
N VAL A 132 -4.53 18.93 2.48
CA VAL A 132 -4.73 17.88 3.49
C VAL A 132 -4.86 16.55 2.79
N LEU A 133 -4.00 15.60 3.14
CA LEU A 133 -4.05 14.23 2.65
C LEU A 133 -4.72 13.35 3.70
N THR A 134 -5.77 12.66 3.29
CA THR A 134 -6.47 11.68 4.11
C THR A 134 -6.14 10.28 3.59
N MET A 135 -5.71 9.41 4.48
CA MET A 135 -5.48 8.00 4.18
C MET A 135 -6.47 7.14 4.95
N ASN A 136 -7.21 6.30 4.25
CA ASN A 136 -8.10 5.30 4.84
C ASN A 136 -7.59 3.93 4.44
N ILE A 137 -7.30 3.09 5.43
CA ILE A 137 -6.68 1.79 5.21
C ILE A 137 -7.52 0.72 5.87
N HIS A 138 -7.73 -0.40 5.17
CA HIS A 138 -8.32 -1.58 5.78
C HIS A 138 -7.74 -2.87 5.19
N LEU A 139 -7.70 -3.90 6.02
CA LEU A 139 -7.27 -5.23 5.62
C LEU A 139 -8.34 -5.85 4.73
N ASP A 140 -7.92 -6.30 3.53
CA ASP A 140 -8.80 -6.99 2.60
C ASP A 140 -8.65 -8.51 2.70
N ASP A 141 -7.42 -9.00 2.80
CA ASP A 141 -7.13 -10.43 2.86
C ASP A 141 -5.89 -10.66 3.70
N GLY A 142 -5.87 -11.78 4.43
CA GLY A 142 -4.75 -12.17 5.26
C GLY A 142 -5.04 -12.07 6.75
N LEU A 143 -4.00 -12.25 7.55
CA LEU A 143 -4.09 -12.29 9.00
C LEU A 143 -3.89 -10.92 9.67
N GLY A 144 -3.45 -9.92 8.89
CA GLY A 144 -3.14 -8.60 9.45
C GLY A 144 -1.87 -8.59 10.29
N ARG A 145 -0.83 -9.30 9.86
CA ARG A 145 0.46 -9.35 10.58
C ARG A 145 1.11 -8.00 10.73
N THR A 146 0.84 -7.09 9.79
CA THR A 146 1.23 -5.68 9.86
C THR A 146 -0.05 -4.88 10.04
N ASP A 147 -0.13 -4.06 11.09
CA ASP A 147 -1.33 -3.26 11.30
C ASP A 147 -1.38 -2.05 10.35
N CYS A 148 -2.57 -1.50 10.19
CA CYS A 148 -2.80 -0.39 9.27
C CYS A 148 -2.04 0.87 9.66
N GLU A 149 -1.88 1.11 10.95
CA GLU A 149 -1.11 2.26 11.47
C GLU A 149 0.34 2.19 11.02
N ARG A 150 0.95 1.00 11.05
CA ARG A 150 2.33 0.83 10.61
C ARG A 150 2.48 1.07 9.11
N ILE A 151 1.50 0.67 8.31
CA ILE A 151 1.50 0.98 6.87
C ILE A 151 1.46 2.49 6.66
N ALA A 152 0.58 3.18 7.38
CA ALA A 152 0.49 4.64 7.30
C ALA A 152 1.80 5.31 7.72
N ASP A 153 2.42 4.85 8.81
CA ASP A 153 3.70 5.38 9.28
C ASP A 153 4.79 5.22 8.22
N THR A 154 4.85 4.06 7.58
CA THR A 154 5.83 3.78 6.53
C THR A 154 5.67 4.75 5.36
N ILE A 155 4.44 4.99 4.92
CA ILE A 155 4.16 5.92 3.83
C ILE A 155 4.54 7.35 4.23
N VAL A 156 4.17 7.79 5.42
CA VAL A 156 4.50 9.14 5.92
C VAL A 156 6.02 9.32 6.00
N GLU A 157 6.75 8.32 6.48
CA GLU A 157 8.21 8.36 6.54
C GLU A 157 8.84 8.48 5.14
N GLU A 158 8.33 7.75 4.16
CA GLU A 158 8.80 7.85 2.78
C GLU A 158 8.54 9.23 2.19
N ILE A 159 7.37 9.81 2.46
CA ILE A 159 7.04 11.17 2.04
C ILE A 159 8.04 12.16 2.62
N LYS A 160 8.31 12.08 3.92
CA LYS A 160 9.25 12.98 4.60
C LYS A 160 10.68 12.84 4.07
N ARG A 161 11.09 11.62 3.76
CA ARG A 161 12.44 11.32 3.26
C ARG A 161 12.68 11.93 1.89
N ASN A 162 11.64 12.06 1.07
CA ASN A 162 11.73 12.53 -0.31
C ASN A 162 11.21 13.96 -0.50
N ALA A 163 10.79 14.60 0.56
CA ALA A 163 10.30 15.98 0.50
C ALA A 163 11.43 16.99 0.36
#